data_e14982e4654873772572b435dc5873f6
#
_entry.id   e14982e4654873772572b435dc5873f6
#
_cell.length_a   1.000
_cell.length_b   1.000
_cell.length_c   1.000
_cell.angle_alpha   90.00
_cell.angle_beta   90.00
_cell.angle_gamma   90.00
#
_symmetry.space_group_name_H-M   'P 1'
#
loop_
_entity.id
_entity.type
_entity.pdbx_description
1 polymer ?
#
loop_
_entity_poly.entity_id
_entity_poly.type
_entity_poly.pdbx_seq_one_letter_code
_entity_poly.pdbx_strand_id
1 'polypeptide(L)'
;MLDRRPVAAPRDLTNGPGKLCLAMDIDRGLDGVDLCDERSPLFVARNPEVGNFRKERGPVVTTTRVGLTKAAHLPLRFYLEGSGFVSKRASRRVTIGVGRLEHEDGERR
;
A
#
# COMPACT_ATOMS: atom_id res chain seq x y z
N MET A 1 14.74 -4.94 -7.22
CA MET A 1 13.74 -5.68 -6.43
C MET A 1 13.79 -7.19 -6.67
N LEU A 2 13.79 -7.62 -7.92
CA LEU A 2 13.80 -9.05 -8.21
C LEU A 2 15.09 -9.73 -7.73
N ASP A 3 16.20 -9.02 -7.71
CA ASP A 3 17.45 -9.60 -7.23
C ASP A 3 17.37 -9.96 -5.74
N ARG A 4 16.63 -9.17 -4.97
CA ARG A 4 16.45 -9.41 -3.55
C ARG A 4 15.36 -10.44 -3.28
N ARG A 5 14.39 -10.52 -4.18
CA ARG A 5 13.28 -11.46 -4.08
C ARG A 5 13.04 -12.09 -5.45
N PRO A 6 13.73 -13.16 -5.79
CA PRO A 6 13.48 -13.85 -7.06
C PRO A 6 12.17 -14.63 -6.93
N VAL A 7 11.13 -14.12 -7.59
CA VAL A 7 9.79 -14.73 -7.57
C VAL A 7 9.36 -15.04 -8.99
N ALA A 8 8.54 -16.06 -9.16
CA ALA A 8 8.08 -16.48 -10.47
C ALA A 8 7.03 -15.50 -11.04
N ALA A 9 6.19 -14.93 -10.19
CA ALA A 9 5.14 -14.02 -10.63
C ALA A 9 5.36 -12.64 -10.00
N PRO A 10 5.29 -11.56 -10.79
CA PRO A 10 5.45 -10.20 -10.23
C PRO A 10 4.51 -9.90 -9.08
N ARG A 11 3.33 -10.52 -9.08
CA ARG A 11 2.35 -10.35 -8.03
C ARG A 11 2.91 -10.68 -6.66
N ASP A 12 3.84 -11.63 -6.58
CA ASP A 12 4.38 -12.09 -5.30
C ASP A 12 5.55 -11.25 -4.81
N LEU A 13 5.96 -10.26 -5.57
CA LEU A 13 7.14 -9.47 -5.26
C LEU A 13 6.95 -8.60 -4.02
N THR A 14 5.80 -7.94 -3.91
CA THR A 14 5.55 -6.97 -2.83
C THR A 14 4.15 -7.10 -2.24
N ASN A 15 3.58 -8.29 -2.23
CA ASN A 15 2.20 -8.45 -1.78
C ASN A 15 2.06 -8.71 -0.28
N GLY A 16 2.97 -8.18 0.50
CA GLY A 16 2.95 -8.21 1.95
C GLY A 16 3.99 -7.26 2.49
N PRO A 17 3.84 -6.76 3.73
CA PRO A 17 4.77 -5.76 4.26
C PRO A 17 6.21 -6.27 4.37
N GLY A 18 6.40 -7.50 4.81
CA GLY A 18 7.75 -8.05 4.88
C GLY A 18 8.35 -8.25 3.51
N LYS A 19 7.53 -8.67 2.56
CA LYS A 19 7.98 -8.85 1.18
C LYS A 19 8.37 -7.52 0.55
N LEU A 20 7.57 -6.49 0.80
CA LEU A 20 7.86 -5.16 0.31
C LEU A 20 9.19 -4.65 0.85
N CYS A 21 9.40 -4.79 2.15
CA CYS A 21 10.64 -4.32 2.77
C CYS A 21 11.84 -5.06 2.21
N LEU A 22 11.74 -6.36 2.03
CA LEU A 22 12.84 -7.13 1.48
C LEU A 22 13.13 -6.72 0.02
N ALA A 23 12.09 -6.53 -0.78
CA ALA A 23 12.26 -6.14 -2.18
C ALA A 23 12.90 -4.76 -2.32
N MET A 24 12.65 -3.86 -1.38
CA MET A 24 13.16 -2.49 -1.41
C MET A 24 14.36 -2.26 -0.52
N ASP A 25 14.89 -3.33 0.07
CA ASP A 25 16.08 -3.23 0.93
C ASP A 25 15.83 -2.34 2.14
N ILE A 26 14.65 -2.48 2.74
CA ILE A 26 14.28 -1.75 3.94
C ILE A 26 14.41 -2.69 5.13
N ASP A 27 15.23 -2.33 6.10
CA ASP A 27 15.43 -3.15 7.28
C ASP A 27 15.43 -2.29 8.54
N ARG A 28 15.78 -2.90 9.66
CA ARG A 28 15.76 -2.20 10.95
C ARG A 28 16.77 -1.07 11.05
N GLY A 29 17.74 -1.03 10.16
CA GLY A 29 18.69 0.07 10.11
C GLY A 29 18.04 1.40 9.76
N LEU A 30 16.83 1.36 9.20
CA LEU A 30 16.09 2.56 8.86
C LEU A 30 15.08 2.96 9.94
N ASP A 31 15.07 2.26 11.08
CA ASP A 31 14.16 2.58 12.16
C ASP A 31 14.47 3.98 12.68
N GLY A 32 13.43 4.79 12.83
CA GLY A 32 13.58 6.14 13.34
C GLY A 32 13.87 7.21 12.29
N VAL A 33 14.04 6.83 11.01
CA VAL A 33 14.26 7.87 9.99
C VAL A 33 12.99 8.68 9.78
N ASP A 34 13.15 9.93 9.40
CA ASP A 34 12.02 10.81 9.13
C ASP A 34 11.55 10.62 7.70
N LEU A 35 10.38 10.02 7.54
CA LEU A 35 9.82 9.75 6.21
C LEU A 35 9.34 11.01 5.50
N CYS A 36 9.28 12.12 6.20
CA CYS A 36 8.83 13.40 5.62
C CYS A 36 10.00 14.27 5.17
N ASP A 37 11.22 13.84 5.41
CA ASP A 37 12.41 14.61 5.09
C ASP A 37 13.09 13.97 3.88
N GLU A 38 13.11 14.69 2.76
CA GLU A 38 13.68 14.15 1.53
C GLU A 38 15.19 13.94 1.61
N ARG A 39 15.84 14.41 2.67
CA ARG A 39 17.26 14.14 2.89
C ARG A 39 17.49 12.82 3.60
N SER A 40 16.41 12.20 4.10
CA SER A 40 16.52 10.89 4.73
C SER A 40 16.80 9.80 3.68
N PRO A 41 17.42 8.71 4.10
CA PRO A 41 17.66 7.59 3.17
C PRO A 41 16.38 6.93 2.69
N LEU A 42 15.26 7.18 3.37
CA LEU A 42 13.95 6.67 2.98
C LEU A 42 12.93 7.76 3.28
N PHE A 43 12.11 8.12 2.30
CA PHE A 43 11.07 9.12 2.51
C PHE A 43 9.89 8.86 1.59
N VAL A 44 8.75 9.44 1.92
CA VAL A 44 7.52 9.34 1.13
C VAL A 44 7.35 10.64 0.37
N ALA A 45 7.20 10.55 -0.94
CA ALA A 45 7.05 11.71 -1.80
C ALA A 45 5.73 11.65 -2.54
N ARG A 46 5.24 12.81 -2.97
CA ARG A 46 4.06 12.88 -3.79
C ARG A 46 4.37 12.34 -5.18
N ASN A 47 3.48 11.49 -5.68
CA ASN A 47 3.60 10.97 -7.03
C ASN A 47 2.89 11.93 -7.99
N PRO A 48 3.61 12.60 -8.89
CA PRO A 48 2.97 13.53 -9.82
C PRO A 48 2.00 12.84 -10.78
N GLU A 49 2.10 11.53 -10.93
CA GLU A 49 1.21 10.75 -11.78
C GLU A 49 0.05 10.13 -11.02
N VAL A 50 -0.22 10.57 -9.79
CA VAL A 50 -1.21 9.92 -8.94
C VAL A 50 -2.60 9.92 -9.58
N GLY A 51 -2.97 10.98 -10.31
CA GLY A 51 -4.27 11.03 -10.96
C GLY A 51 -4.44 9.96 -12.02
N ASN A 52 -3.43 9.79 -12.88
CA ASN A 52 -3.46 8.76 -13.91
C ASN A 52 -3.39 7.38 -13.31
N PHE A 53 -2.57 7.23 -12.29
CA PHE A 53 -2.41 5.94 -11.63
C PHE A 53 -3.75 5.48 -11.03
N ARG A 54 -4.48 6.39 -10.39
CA ARG A 54 -5.78 6.05 -9.82
C ARG A 54 -6.81 5.69 -10.87
N LYS A 55 -6.77 6.37 -12.02
CA LYS A 55 -7.68 6.02 -13.11
C LYS A 55 -7.43 4.61 -13.60
N GLU A 56 -6.16 4.23 -13.71
CA GLU A 56 -5.81 2.90 -14.20
C GLU A 56 -6.06 1.81 -13.18
N ARG A 57 -5.82 2.09 -11.92
CA ARG A 57 -5.88 1.05 -10.88
C ARG A 57 -7.21 1.00 -10.15
N GLY A 58 -8.09 1.97 -10.38
CA GLY A 58 -9.40 1.99 -9.78
C GLY A 58 -9.40 2.52 -8.36
N PRO A 59 -10.54 2.39 -7.67
CA PRO A 59 -10.70 2.96 -6.35
C PRO A 59 -9.96 2.16 -5.28
N VAL A 60 -9.85 2.77 -4.12
CA VAL A 60 -9.31 2.09 -2.95
C VAL A 60 -10.37 1.13 -2.41
N VAL A 61 -10.00 -0.12 -2.24
CA VAL A 61 -10.85 -1.12 -1.60
C VAL A 61 -10.54 -1.12 -0.12
N THR A 62 -11.58 -1.06 0.70
CA THR A 62 -11.45 -1.13 2.16
C THR A 62 -12.06 -2.45 2.61
N THR A 63 -11.31 -3.21 3.37
CA THR A 63 -11.77 -4.52 3.82
C THR A 63 -11.05 -4.92 5.11
N THR A 64 -11.28 -6.14 5.55
CA THR A 64 -10.68 -6.64 6.78
C THR A 64 -9.28 -7.19 6.52
N ARG A 65 -8.51 -7.31 7.59
CA ARG A 65 -7.14 -7.80 7.52
C ARG A 65 -7.12 -9.28 7.20
N VAL A 66 -6.02 -9.73 6.62
CA VAL A 66 -5.86 -11.12 6.19
C VAL A 66 -4.85 -11.82 7.10
N GLY A 67 -5.19 -13.02 7.54
CA GLY A 67 -4.26 -13.85 8.28
C GLY A 67 -3.96 -13.41 9.70
N LEU A 68 -4.77 -12.49 10.23
CA LEU A 68 -4.59 -11.97 11.58
C LEU A 68 -5.88 -12.15 12.36
N THR A 69 -5.75 -12.48 13.65
CA THR A 69 -6.91 -12.62 14.51
C THR A 69 -7.22 -11.33 15.27
N LYS A 70 -6.18 -10.56 15.59
CA LYS A 70 -6.36 -9.32 16.33
C LYS A 70 -6.96 -8.26 15.43
N ALA A 71 -8.07 -7.67 15.87
CA ALA A 71 -8.81 -6.65 15.10
C ALA A 71 -9.21 -7.15 13.73
N ALA A 72 -9.47 -8.45 13.59
CA ALA A 72 -9.78 -9.05 12.29
C ALA A 72 -11.09 -8.54 11.70
N HIS A 73 -12.00 -8.07 12.55
CA HIS A 73 -13.30 -7.56 12.11
C HIS A 73 -13.26 -6.09 11.72
N LEU A 74 -12.14 -5.40 11.94
CA LEU A 74 -12.05 -3.97 11.65
C LEU A 74 -11.60 -3.76 10.20
N PRO A 75 -12.09 -2.69 9.54
CA PRO A 75 -11.74 -2.41 8.14
C PRO A 75 -10.38 -1.72 8.05
N LEU A 76 -9.34 -2.45 8.36
CA LEU A 76 -7.99 -1.90 8.44
C LEU A 76 -7.08 -2.32 7.30
N ARG A 77 -7.66 -2.90 6.24
CA ARG A 77 -6.88 -3.30 5.08
C ARG A 77 -7.34 -2.51 3.87
N PHE A 78 -6.39 -1.91 3.14
CA PHE A 78 -6.66 -1.07 1.99
C PHE A 78 -5.79 -1.50 0.82
N TYR A 79 -6.35 -1.48 -0.38
CA TYR A 79 -5.57 -1.70 -1.58
C TYR A 79 -6.31 -1.10 -2.77
N LEU A 80 -5.59 -0.90 -3.89
CA LEU A 80 -6.21 -0.40 -5.10
C LEU A 80 -6.84 -1.56 -5.85
N GLU A 81 -8.07 -1.39 -6.29
CA GLU A 81 -8.84 -2.47 -6.90
C GLU A 81 -8.13 -3.11 -8.07
N GLY A 82 -7.49 -2.32 -8.91
CA GLY A 82 -6.82 -2.81 -10.10
C GLY A 82 -5.37 -3.21 -9.89
N SER A 83 -4.90 -3.25 -8.65
CA SER A 83 -3.51 -3.60 -8.38
C SER A 83 -3.26 -5.08 -8.61
N GLY A 84 -2.18 -5.42 -9.30
CA GLY A 84 -1.75 -6.79 -9.50
C GLY A 84 -0.87 -7.31 -8.38
N PHE A 85 -0.60 -6.50 -7.36
CA PHE A 85 0.34 -6.84 -6.29
C PHE A 85 -0.34 -7.10 -4.96
N VAL A 86 -1.55 -7.63 -5.00
CA VAL A 86 -2.35 -7.93 -3.81
C VAL A 86 -2.37 -9.43 -3.58
N SER A 87 -2.07 -9.86 -2.36
CA SER A 87 -2.00 -11.29 -2.03
C SER A 87 -3.36 -11.97 -2.10
N LYS A 88 -4.40 -11.27 -1.67
CA LYS A 88 -5.73 -11.85 -1.60
C LYS A 88 -6.76 -10.77 -1.80
N ARG A 89 -7.67 -10.98 -2.74
CA ARG A 89 -8.72 -10.02 -3.00
C ARG A 89 -9.85 -10.19 -2.00
N ALA A 90 -10.50 -9.07 -1.67
CA ALA A 90 -11.61 -9.10 -0.73
C ALA A 90 -12.82 -9.79 -1.34
N SER A 91 -13.44 -10.67 -0.56
CA SER A 91 -14.74 -11.22 -0.93
C SER A 91 -15.85 -10.23 -0.57
N ARG A 92 -15.57 -9.33 0.36
CA ARG A 92 -16.51 -8.30 0.78
C ARG A 92 -15.75 -7.01 0.97
N ARG A 93 -16.41 -5.90 0.64
CA ARG A 93 -15.87 -4.57 0.87
C ARG A 93 -16.61 -3.92 2.02
N VAL A 94 -15.93 -3.03 2.70
CA VAL A 94 -16.53 -2.24 3.75
C VAL A 94 -16.69 -0.82 3.24
N THR A 95 -17.88 -0.28 3.33
CA THR A 95 -18.14 1.10 2.94
C THR A 95 -17.97 2.00 4.14
N ILE A 96 -17.07 2.96 4.04
CA ILE A 96 -16.90 3.98 5.06
C ILE A 96 -16.92 5.32 4.34
N GLY A 97 -16.86 6.42 5.05
CA GLY A 97 -16.96 7.73 4.45
C GLY A 97 -15.77 8.14 3.62
N VAL A 98 -15.45 7.33 2.62
CA VAL A 98 -14.24 7.49 1.84
C VAL A 98 -14.24 8.71 0.95
N GLY A 99 -15.42 9.05 0.42
CA GLY A 99 -15.50 10.21 -0.45
C GLY A 99 -14.98 11.47 0.19
N ARG A 100 -15.24 11.62 1.48
CA ARG A 100 -14.78 12.79 2.18
C ARG A 100 -13.27 12.78 2.32
N LEU A 101 -12.69 11.64 2.56
CA LEU A 101 -11.24 11.54 2.64
C LEU A 101 -10.57 11.86 1.34
N GLU A 102 -11.13 11.36 0.25
CA GLU A 102 -10.60 11.66 -1.07
C GLU A 102 -10.66 13.11 -1.38
N HIS A 103 -11.75 13.74 -1.01
CA HIS A 103 -11.92 15.15 -1.23
C HIS A 103 -10.87 15.95 -0.49
N GLU A 104 -10.59 15.57 0.73
CA GLU A 104 -9.56 16.24 1.48
C GLU A 104 -8.21 16.05 0.89
N ASP A 105 -7.92 14.86 0.40
CA ASP A 105 -6.65 14.62 -0.24
C ASP A 105 -6.47 15.49 -1.45
N GLY A 106 -7.55 15.81 -2.11
CA GLY A 106 -7.50 16.57 -3.35
C GLY A 106 -6.97 17.94 -3.14
N GLU A 107 -7.12 18.51 -1.96
CA GLU A 107 -6.72 19.86 -1.85
C GLU A 107 -5.77 20.16 -0.82
N ARG A 108 -5.52 19.35 0.09
CA ARG A 108 -4.73 19.83 1.14
C ARG A 108 -3.35 19.51 1.07
N ARG A 109 -2.98 18.80 0.17
CA ARG A 109 -1.63 18.37 0.27
C ARG A 109 -0.90 18.58 -0.88
#